data_6523efdaa7997a68c0a45ce3f3d9cfe0
#
_entry.id   6523efdaa7997a68c0a45ce3f3d9cfe0
#
_cell.length_a   1.000
_cell.length_b   1.000
_cell.length_c   1.000
_cell.angle_alpha   90.00
_cell.angle_beta   90.00
_cell.angle_gamma   90.00
#
_symmetry.space_group_name_H-M   'P 1'
#
loop_
_entity.id
_entity.type
_entity.pdbx_description
1 polymer ?
#
loop_
_entity_poly.entity_id
_entity_poly.type
_entity_poly.pdbx_seq_one_letter_code
_entity_poly.pdbx_strand_id
1 'polypeptide(L)'
;VLGGIAAAGVLYLIASGKAGFDVSAGFASNGYGDHSPAGYSLMAAAVTEVVMTLMFLVVILGATDSRAPAGFAPLAIGLCLTLIHLISIPVTNTSVNPARSTGVALVVGDWAVSQLWLFWLAPIAGAVLGAMVYRVIGSTKA
;
A
#
# COMPACT_ATOMS: atom_id res chain seq x y z
N VAL A 1 7.80 1.15 -10.18
CA VAL A 1 8.91 0.68 -9.32
C VAL A 1 10.06 1.68 -9.32
N LEU A 2 10.68 2.04 -10.47
CA LEU A 2 11.83 2.96 -10.52
C LEU A 2 11.54 4.31 -9.83
N GLY A 3 10.37 4.90 -10.05
CA GLY A 3 9.97 6.13 -9.35
C GLY A 3 9.85 5.97 -7.84
N GLY A 4 9.37 4.80 -7.37
CA GLY A 4 9.32 4.47 -5.93
C GLY A 4 10.71 4.35 -5.31
N ILE A 5 11.66 3.76 -6.04
CA ILE A 5 13.07 3.66 -5.60
C ILE A 5 13.71 5.06 -5.54
N ALA A 6 13.52 5.88 -6.57
CA ALA A 6 14.05 7.25 -6.59
C ALA A 6 13.46 8.08 -5.43
N ALA A 7 12.15 7.98 -5.19
CA ALA A 7 11.49 8.67 -4.09
C ALA A 7 12.02 8.21 -2.72
N ALA A 8 12.22 6.91 -2.52
CA ALA A 8 12.82 6.38 -1.29
C ALA A 8 14.24 6.88 -1.08
N GLY A 9 15.05 7.00 -2.15
CA GLY A 9 16.37 7.60 -2.10
C GLY A 9 16.34 9.08 -1.65
N VAL A 10 15.42 9.87 -2.18
CA VAL A 10 15.24 11.27 -1.75
C VAL A 10 14.81 11.34 -0.28
N LEU A 11 13.85 10.51 0.13
CA LEU A 11 13.40 10.46 1.52
C LEU A 11 14.55 10.02 2.46
N TYR A 12 15.39 9.08 2.04
CA TYR A 12 16.57 8.68 2.80
C TYR A 12 17.55 9.82 2.99
N LEU A 13 17.85 10.59 1.94
CA LEU A 13 18.71 11.77 2.03
C LEU A 13 18.16 12.81 3.01
N ILE A 14 16.85 13.03 3.00
CA ILE A 14 16.19 13.96 3.94
C ILE A 14 16.27 13.41 5.37
N ALA A 15 15.92 12.16 5.58
CA ALA A 15 15.88 11.55 6.91
C ALA A 15 17.27 11.43 7.54
N SER A 16 18.31 11.15 6.74
CA SER A 16 19.71 11.08 7.20
C SER A 16 20.25 12.41 7.72
N GLY A 17 19.59 13.52 7.40
CA GLY A 17 19.87 14.83 8.01
C GLY A 17 19.46 14.95 9.48
N LYS A 18 18.68 14.02 10.03
CA LYS A 18 18.27 14.01 11.43
C LYS A 18 19.33 13.30 12.28
N ALA A 19 19.84 13.95 13.33
CA ALA A 19 20.74 13.33 14.29
C ALA A 19 20.10 12.07 14.91
N GLY A 20 20.86 10.96 14.94
CA GLY A 20 20.39 9.68 15.45
C GLY A 20 19.41 8.94 14.52
N PHE A 21 19.30 9.33 13.26
CA PHE A 21 18.54 8.56 12.28
C PHE A 21 19.20 7.20 12.07
N ASP A 22 18.39 6.14 12.22
CA ASP A 22 18.80 4.76 11.98
C ASP A 22 17.86 4.12 10.95
N VAL A 23 18.38 3.84 9.78
CA VAL A 23 17.61 3.21 8.70
C VAL A 23 17.17 1.79 9.05
N SER A 24 17.95 1.08 9.88
CA SER A 24 17.64 -0.29 10.32
C SER A 24 16.39 -0.36 11.21
N ALA A 25 15.99 0.76 11.82
CA ALA A 25 14.75 0.88 12.57
C ALA A 25 13.48 0.77 11.71
N GLY A 26 13.64 0.59 10.38
CA GLY A 26 12.55 0.21 9.47
C GLY A 26 12.16 1.21 8.40
N PHE A 27 12.53 2.48 8.50
CA PHE A 27 12.34 3.52 7.46
C PHE A 27 10.99 3.41 6.72
N ALA A 28 9.89 3.26 7.45
CA ALA A 28 8.55 3.05 6.91
C ALA A 28 8.41 1.83 5.97
N SER A 29 9.30 0.84 6.07
CA SER A 29 9.15 -0.43 5.36
C SER A 29 7.93 -1.20 5.86
N ASN A 30 7.36 -1.97 4.95
CA ASN A 30 6.26 -2.86 5.29
C ASN A 30 6.80 -4.15 5.90
N GLY A 31 6.09 -4.66 6.91
CA GLY A 31 6.50 -5.87 7.60
C GLY A 31 5.34 -6.61 8.28
N TYR A 32 5.62 -7.85 8.70
CA TYR A 32 4.74 -8.70 9.48
C TYR A 32 5.53 -9.44 10.56
N GLY A 33 4.84 -10.05 11.52
CA GLY A 33 5.49 -10.69 12.66
C GLY A 33 6.27 -9.67 13.48
N ASP A 34 7.54 -9.93 13.73
CA ASP A 34 8.42 -9.06 14.51
C ASP A 34 8.68 -7.69 13.85
N HIS A 35 8.41 -7.58 12.55
CA HIS A 35 8.54 -6.34 11.77
C HIS A 35 7.20 -5.64 11.51
N SER A 36 6.10 -6.18 12.02
CA SER A 36 4.81 -5.46 12.06
C SER A 36 4.86 -4.35 13.10
N PRO A 37 4.37 -3.14 12.83
CA PRO A 37 4.36 -2.06 13.83
C PRO A 37 3.68 -2.43 15.15
N ALA A 38 2.64 -3.28 15.11
CA ALA A 38 1.94 -3.75 16.31
C ALA A 38 1.96 -5.28 16.48
N GLY A 39 2.92 -5.99 15.87
CA GLY A 39 3.15 -7.42 16.08
C GLY A 39 2.16 -8.35 15.39
N TYR A 40 1.52 -7.93 14.31
CA TYR A 40 0.56 -8.75 13.58
C TYR A 40 1.23 -9.85 12.75
N SER A 41 0.59 -11.04 12.74
CA SER A 41 1.07 -12.20 12.02
C SER A 41 1.07 -12.03 10.49
N LEU A 42 1.79 -12.91 9.79
CA LEU A 42 1.76 -13.00 8.32
C LEU A 42 0.33 -13.11 7.76
N MET A 43 -0.53 -13.93 8.39
CA MET A 43 -1.91 -14.11 7.94
C MET A 43 -2.71 -12.81 8.06
N ALA A 44 -2.58 -12.10 9.19
CA ALA A 44 -3.23 -10.81 9.39
C ALA A 44 -2.74 -9.77 8.36
N ALA A 45 -1.44 -9.73 8.10
CA ALA A 45 -0.84 -8.86 7.09
C ALA A 45 -1.37 -9.19 5.67
N ALA A 46 -1.41 -10.47 5.31
CA ALA A 46 -1.92 -10.92 4.01
C ALA A 46 -3.38 -10.51 3.80
N VAL A 47 -4.24 -10.79 4.78
CA VAL A 47 -5.67 -10.43 4.72
C VAL A 47 -5.84 -8.91 4.63
N THR A 48 -5.12 -8.15 5.45
CA THR A 48 -5.18 -6.69 5.44
C THR A 48 -4.80 -6.13 4.07
N GLU A 49 -3.67 -6.53 3.51
CA GLU A 49 -3.20 -6.02 2.22
C GLU A 49 -4.14 -6.40 1.06
N VAL A 50 -4.67 -7.63 1.05
CA VAL A 50 -5.65 -8.06 0.04
C VAL A 50 -6.94 -7.24 0.16
N VAL A 51 -7.52 -7.13 1.35
CA VAL A 51 -8.81 -6.45 1.55
C VAL A 51 -8.68 -4.95 1.31
N MET A 52 -7.63 -4.31 1.86
CA MET A 52 -7.43 -2.86 1.68
C MET A 52 -7.19 -2.51 0.21
N THR A 53 -6.42 -3.31 -0.53
CA THR A 53 -6.20 -3.08 -1.97
C THR A 53 -7.46 -3.36 -2.78
N LEU A 54 -8.24 -4.40 -2.44
CA LEU A 54 -9.54 -4.67 -3.06
C LEU A 54 -10.45 -3.46 -2.95
N MET A 55 -10.64 -2.94 -1.73
CA MET A 55 -11.48 -1.78 -1.47
C MET A 55 -10.97 -0.54 -2.21
N PHE A 56 -9.66 -0.34 -2.21
CA PHE A 56 -9.04 0.79 -2.90
C PHE A 56 -9.32 0.75 -4.41
N LEU A 57 -9.17 -0.43 -5.05
CA LEU A 57 -9.47 -0.59 -6.48
C LEU A 57 -10.96 -0.37 -6.79
N VAL A 58 -11.86 -0.87 -5.94
CA VAL A 58 -13.31 -0.61 -6.11
C VAL A 58 -13.60 0.90 -6.10
N VAL A 59 -12.99 1.64 -5.16
CA VAL A 59 -13.14 3.10 -5.09
C VAL A 59 -12.51 3.79 -6.30
N ILE A 60 -11.30 3.41 -6.71
CA ILE A 60 -10.63 3.99 -7.89
C ILE A 60 -11.49 3.79 -9.13
N LEU A 61 -11.89 2.56 -9.41
CA LEU A 61 -12.67 2.22 -10.59
C LEU A 61 -14.05 2.93 -10.57
N GLY A 62 -14.71 2.98 -9.41
CA GLY A 62 -15.97 3.68 -9.27
C GLY A 62 -15.85 5.19 -9.43
N ALA A 63 -14.83 5.80 -8.83
CA ALA A 63 -14.62 7.25 -8.91
C ALA A 63 -14.16 7.72 -10.30
N THR A 64 -13.57 6.84 -11.10
CA THR A 64 -13.10 7.12 -12.48
C THR A 64 -14.04 6.59 -13.56
N ASP A 65 -15.15 5.98 -13.18
CA ASP A 65 -16.19 5.53 -14.11
C ASP A 65 -16.81 6.73 -14.84
N SER A 66 -17.21 6.53 -16.11
CA SER A 66 -17.86 7.58 -16.91
C SER A 66 -19.18 8.10 -16.33
N ARG A 67 -19.82 7.32 -15.45
CA ARG A 67 -21.06 7.69 -14.73
C ARG A 67 -20.77 8.50 -13.46
N ALA A 68 -19.52 8.57 -13.01
CA ALA A 68 -19.16 9.33 -11.83
C ALA A 68 -19.13 10.83 -12.12
N PRO A 69 -19.45 11.69 -11.13
CA PRO A 69 -19.34 13.15 -11.32
C PRO A 69 -17.91 13.54 -11.65
N ALA A 70 -17.75 14.31 -12.73
CA ALA A 70 -16.44 14.79 -13.18
C ALA A 70 -15.74 15.63 -12.10
N GLY A 71 -14.42 15.45 -11.93
CA GLY A 71 -13.59 16.27 -11.05
C GLY A 71 -13.50 15.77 -9.59
N PHE A 72 -14.33 14.82 -9.16
CA PHE A 72 -14.33 14.32 -7.77
C PHE A 72 -13.44 13.09 -7.52
N ALA A 73 -12.98 12.43 -8.57
CA ALA A 73 -12.15 11.23 -8.42
C ALA A 73 -10.90 11.44 -7.54
N PRO A 74 -10.10 12.51 -7.68
CA PRO A 74 -8.93 12.72 -6.84
C PRO A 74 -9.27 12.82 -5.35
N LEU A 75 -10.40 13.46 -5.00
CA LEU A 75 -10.86 13.60 -3.62
C LEU A 75 -11.26 12.23 -3.04
N ALA A 76 -12.09 11.47 -3.75
CA ALA A 76 -12.55 10.16 -3.31
C ALA A 76 -11.38 9.18 -3.13
N ILE A 77 -10.45 9.14 -4.09
CA ILE A 77 -9.27 8.27 -4.06
C ILE A 77 -8.33 8.68 -2.92
N GLY A 78 -8.06 9.98 -2.75
CA GLY A 78 -7.19 10.49 -1.69
C GLY A 78 -7.74 10.20 -0.29
N LEU A 79 -9.03 10.45 -0.05
CA LEU A 79 -9.69 10.15 1.24
C LEU A 79 -9.71 8.65 1.52
N CYS A 80 -9.98 7.82 0.51
CA CYS A 80 -9.93 6.37 0.65
C CYS A 80 -8.51 5.91 1.05
N LEU A 81 -7.48 6.41 0.40
CA LEU A 81 -6.09 6.07 0.75
C LEU A 81 -5.73 6.53 2.16
N THR A 82 -6.20 7.71 2.57
CA THR A 82 -6.03 8.21 3.94
C THR A 82 -6.68 7.26 4.95
N LEU A 83 -7.92 6.85 4.72
CA LEU A 83 -8.62 5.90 5.57
C LEU A 83 -7.88 4.55 5.67
N ILE A 84 -7.41 4.04 4.54
CA ILE A 84 -6.61 2.81 4.49
C ILE A 84 -5.36 2.94 5.38
N HIS A 85 -4.65 4.07 5.33
CA HIS A 85 -3.48 4.29 6.18
C HIS A 85 -3.84 4.31 7.66
N LEU A 86 -4.93 4.98 8.04
CA LEU A 86 -5.39 5.01 9.44
C LEU A 86 -5.71 3.61 9.98
N ILE A 87 -6.19 2.70 9.13
CA ILE A 87 -6.55 1.34 9.51
C ILE A 87 -5.32 0.41 9.53
N SER A 88 -4.46 0.47 8.51
CA SER A 88 -3.48 -0.58 8.25
C SER A 88 -2.03 -0.25 8.60
N ILE A 89 -1.71 1.00 8.97
CA ILE A 89 -0.37 1.34 9.51
C ILE A 89 0.02 0.44 10.68
N PRO A 90 -0.83 0.20 11.71
CA PRO A 90 -0.47 -0.69 12.82
C PRO A 90 -0.18 -2.12 12.38
N VAL A 91 -0.82 -2.59 11.30
CA VAL A 91 -0.72 -3.98 10.86
C VAL A 91 0.53 -4.23 10.01
N THR A 92 0.73 -3.42 8.97
CA THR A 92 1.79 -3.67 7.96
C THR A 92 2.62 -2.45 7.62
N ASN A 93 2.36 -1.31 8.25
CA ASN A 93 2.81 0.01 7.80
C ASN A 93 2.26 0.38 6.40
N THR A 94 1.14 -0.17 6.04
CA THR A 94 0.35 0.05 4.82
C THR A 94 1.16 -0.04 3.52
N SER A 95 1.01 -1.12 2.79
CA SER A 95 1.54 -1.21 1.43
C SER A 95 0.52 -0.74 0.40
N VAL A 96 -0.45 -1.56 0.12
CA VAL A 96 -1.42 -1.47 -1.00
C VAL A 96 -0.79 -1.09 -2.34
N ASN A 97 0.56 -1.11 -2.41
CA ASN A 97 1.34 -0.64 -3.55
C ASN A 97 2.73 -1.31 -3.58
N PRO A 98 2.95 -2.29 -4.47
CA PRO A 98 4.24 -2.97 -4.61
C PRO A 98 5.42 -2.03 -4.88
N ALA A 99 5.21 -0.97 -5.67
CA ALA A 99 6.27 -0.02 -5.99
C ALA A 99 6.70 0.82 -4.78
N ARG A 100 5.73 1.23 -3.94
CA ARG A 100 5.98 1.92 -2.66
C ARG A 100 6.81 1.02 -1.74
N SER A 101 6.41 -0.22 -1.58
CA SER A 101 7.08 -1.17 -0.69
C SER A 101 8.49 -1.52 -1.16
N THR A 102 8.69 -1.68 -2.47
CA THR A 102 10.01 -1.95 -3.05
C THR A 102 10.99 -0.81 -2.78
N GLY A 103 10.55 0.45 -2.91
CA GLY A 103 11.43 1.60 -2.72
C GLY A 103 12.07 1.62 -1.33
N VAL A 104 11.26 1.56 -0.28
CA VAL A 104 11.75 1.60 1.10
C VAL A 104 12.45 0.31 1.50
N ALA A 105 12.01 -0.86 1.03
CA ALA A 105 12.64 -2.14 1.32
C ALA A 105 14.08 -2.20 0.81
N LEU A 106 14.37 -1.66 -0.37
CA LEU A 106 15.73 -1.61 -0.91
C LEU A 106 16.66 -0.68 -0.12
N VAL A 107 16.11 0.35 0.52
CA VAL A 107 16.89 1.26 1.37
C VAL A 107 17.22 0.61 2.71
N VAL A 108 16.26 -0.11 3.31
CA VAL A 108 16.46 -0.83 4.59
C VAL A 108 17.29 -2.09 4.38
N GLY A 109 17.05 -2.81 3.28
CA GLY A 109 17.72 -4.10 3.02
C GLY A 109 17.14 -5.25 3.85
N ASP A 110 17.97 -6.29 4.05
CA ASP A 110 17.78 -7.43 4.93
C ASP A 110 16.31 -7.93 5.05
N TRP A 111 15.72 -7.84 6.24
CA TRP A 111 14.37 -8.32 6.52
C TRP A 111 13.30 -7.68 5.62
N ALA A 112 13.44 -6.40 5.29
CA ALA A 112 12.45 -5.69 4.47
C ALA A 112 12.41 -6.24 3.04
N VAL A 113 13.55 -6.61 2.48
CA VAL A 113 13.63 -7.28 1.18
C VAL A 113 13.11 -8.71 1.27
N SER A 114 13.45 -9.44 2.36
CA SER A 114 12.98 -10.82 2.55
C SER A 114 11.46 -10.94 2.71
N GLN A 115 10.80 -9.91 3.26
CA GLN A 115 9.35 -9.86 3.42
C GLN A 115 8.61 -9.19 2.25
N LEU A 116 9.32 -8.59 1.30
CA LEU A 116 8.76 -7.81 0.19
C LEU A 116 7.80 -8.61 -0.71
N TRP A 117 8.01 -9.92 -0.81
CA TRP A 117 7.16 -10.80 -1.62
C TRP A 117 5.67 -10.70 -1.27
N LEU A 118 5.33 -10.59 0.03
CA LEU A 118 3.95 -10.44 0.48
C LEU A 118 3.33 -9.16 -0.06
N PHE A 119 4.08 -8.07 -0.02
CA PHE A 119 3.65 -6.73 -0.44
C PHE A 119 3.62 -6.54 -1.96
N TRP A 120 4.00 -7.59 -2.71
CA TRP A 120 3.71 -7.74 -4.13
C TRP A 120 2.47 -8.61 -4.34
N LEU A 121 2.45 -9.81 -3.77
CA LEU A 121 1.40 -10.78 -4.05
C LEU A 121 0.04 -10.36 -3.49
N ALA A 122 -0.01 -9.90 -2.24
CA ALA A 122 -1.27 -9.56 -1.60
C ALA A 122 -1.97 -8.33 -2.24
N PRO A 123 -1.28 -7.20 -2.50
CA PRO A 123 -1.90 -6.09 -3.23
C PRO A 123 -2.32 -6.45 -4.66
N ILE A 124 -1.54 -7.25 -5.39
CA ILE A 124 -1.93 -7.69 -6.73
C ILE A 124 -3.19 -8.56 -6.68
N ALA A 125 -3.25 -9.52 -5.75
CA ALA A 125 -4.45 -10.34 -5.54
C ALA A 125 -5.67 -9.47 -5.18
N GLY A 126 -5.50 -8.53 -4.26
CA GLY A 126 -6.53 -7.56 -3.88
C GLY A 126 -7.02 -6.73 -5.06
N ALA A 127 -6.09 -6.25 -5.90
CA ALA A 127 -6.42 -5.47 -7.09
C ALA A 127 -7.24 -6.29 -8.11
N VAL A 128 -6.84 -7.54 -8.36
CA VAL A 128 -7.59 -8.44 -9.25
C VAL A 128 -8.99 -8.70 -8.72
N LEU A 129 -9.13 -9.02 -7.43
CA LEU A 129 -10.43 -9.22 -6.79
C LEU A 129 -11.29 -7.95 -6.82
N GLY A 130 -10.70 -6.78 -6.54
CA GLY A 130 -11.40 -5.50 -6.62
C GLY A 130 -11.93 -5.19 -8.02
N ALA A 131 -11.14 -5.46 -9.04
CA ALA A 131 -11.56 -5.32 -10.43
C ALA A 131 -12.69 -6.28 -10.80
N MET A 132 -12.64 -7.54 -10.33
CA MET A 132 -13.72 -8.51 -10.53
C MET A 132 -15.03 -8.07 -9.84
N VAL A 133 -14.95 -7.64 -8.58
CA VAL A 133 -16.09 -7.10 -7.83
C VAL A 133 -16.69 -5.91 -8.58
N TYR A 134 -15.84 -4.96 -8.98
CA TYR A 134 -16.30 -3.77 -9.70
C TYR A 134 -16.98 -4.13 -11.03
N ARG A 135 -16.43 -5.10 -11.76
CA ARG A 135 -17.05 -5.59 -13.00
C ARG A 135 -18.48 -6.10 -12.78
N VAL A 136 -18.75 -6.75 -11.65
CA VAL A 136 -20.09 -7.25 -11.31
C VAL A 136 -21.03 -6.11 -10.94
N ILE A 137 -20.63 -5.25 -10.01
CA ILE A 137 -21.49 -4.16 -9.52
C ILE A 137 -21.61 -2.99 -10.52
N GLY A 138 -20.58 -2.76 -11.33
CA GLY A 138 -20.56 -1.71 -12.35
C GLY A 138 -21.27 -2.08 -13.65
N SER A 139 -21.53 -3.36 -13.89
CA SER A 139 -22.15 -3.87 -15.12
C SER A 139 -23.68 -3.72 -15.16
N THR A 140 -24.31 -3.16 -14.14
CA THR A 140 -25.75 -2.87 -14.16
C THR A 140 -26.01 -1.85 -15.27
N LYS A 141 -26.39 -2.37 -16.44
CA LYS A 141 -26.85 -1.55 -17.57
C LYS A 141 -28.09 -0.78 -17.12
N ALA A 142 -28.03 0.54 -17.25
CA ALA A 142 -29.24 1.35 -17.29
C ALA A 142 -30.06 0.98 -18.53
#